data_fd3e439f49294e51b5ddda309a07339f
#
_entry.id   fd3e439f49294e51b5ddda309a07339f
#
_cell.length_a   1.000
_cell.length_b   1.000
_cell.length_c   1.000
_cell.angle_alpha   90.00
_cell.angle_beta   90.00
_cell.angle_gamma   90.00
#
_symmetry.space_group_name_H-M   'P 1'
#
loop_
_entity.id
_entity.type
_entity.pdbx_description
1 polymer ?
#
loop_
_entity_poly.entity_id
_entity_poly.type
_entity_poly.pdbx_seq_one_letter_code
_entity_poly.pdbx_strand_id
1 'polypeptide(L)'
;MKDSLTISFEDNPERNDLEFIGKNIDEFNRVHVGYDDFKPLNYFLRDENNLLVGGLLAATYLQCLFVKILWLEEKYRNQGYGQKLLSAGEREAIKRGCKFAFLDTWEFQAPKFYLKLGYEVFGELTDFANGHSRYYLKKNLQWKAQPNKSLDVRAKQPLS
;
A
#
# COMPACT_ATOMS: atom_id res chain seq x y z
N MET A 1 -9.46 43.89 17.34
CA MET A 1 -8.43 44.06 16.30
C MET A 1 -8.57 42.85 15.35
N LYS A 2 -8.75 43.06 14.04
CA LYS A 2 -8.68 41.98 13.07
C LYS A 2 -7.21 41.58 12.97
N ASP A 3 -6.88 40.33 13.31
CA ASP A 3 -5.55 39.81 13.08
C ASP A 3 -5.24 39.90 11.58
N SER A 4 -4.17 40.62 11.25
CA SER A 4 -3.71 40.77 9.87
C SER A 4 -3.00 39.48 9.46
N LEU A 5 -3.70 38.59 8.74
CA LEU A 5 -3.12 37.38 8.16
C LEU A 5 -2.52 37.70 6.78
N THR A 6 -1.36 37.13 6.51
CA THR A 6 -0.64 37.28 5.24
C THR A 6 -0.45 35.91 4.61
N ILE A 7 -0.63 35.85 3.29
CA ILE A 7 -0.29 34.66 2.50
C ILE A 7 1.02 34.94 1.75
N SER A 8 2.02 34.11 1.96
CA SER A 8 3.31 34.15 1.25
C SER A 8 3.50 32.93 0.37
N PHE A 9 4.21 33.13 -0.74
CA PHE A 9 4.70 32.02 -1.58
C PHE A 9 6.17 31.76 -1.25
N GLU A 10 6.52 30.51 -1.03
CA GLU A 10 7.87 30.10 -0.63
C GLU A 10 8.31 28.86 -1.42
N ASP A 11 9.30 29.04 -2.30
CA ASP A 11 9.88 27.93 -3.09
C ASP A 11 10.68 26.95 -2.20
N ASN A 12 11.34 27.47 -1.17
CA ASN A 12 12.18 26.72 -0.25
C ASN A 12 11.78 27.01 1.20
N PRO A 13 10.62 26.50 1.63
CA PRO A 13 10.13 26.75 2.98
C PRO A 13 11.04 26.10 4.04
N GLU A 14 11.05 26.69 5.23
CA GLU A 14 11.74 26.13 6.37
C GLU A 14 11.16 24.75 6.73
N ARG A 15 12.02 23.81 7.06
CA ARG A 15 11.61 22.45 7.45
C ARG A 15 10.62 22.44 8.61
N ASN A 16 10.82 23.32 9.56
CA ASN A 16 9.97 23.45 10.75
C ASN A 16 8.53 23.85 10.38
N ASP A 17 8.34 24.70 9.36
CA ASP A 17 7.02 25.12 8.90
C ASP A 17 6.28 23.95 8.23
N LEU A 18 6.97 23.16 7.41
CA LEU A 18 6.42 21.94 6.82
C LEU A 18 6.01 20.93 7.90
N GLU A 19 6.88 20.71 8.90
CA GLU A 19 6.60 19.80 10.02
C GLU A 19 5.45 20.32 10.89
N PHE A 20 5.34 21.63 11.10
CA PHE A 20 4.24 22.24 11.85
C PHE A 20 2.89 21.97 11.19
N ILE A 21 2.79 22.22 9.87
CA ILE A 21 1.55 21.95 9.11
C ILE A 21 1.22 20.47 9.12
N GLY A 22 2.22 19.59 8.88
CA GLY A 22 2.05 18.14 8.92
C GLY A 22 1.52 17.64 10.26
N LYS A 23 2.16 18.03 11.37
CA LYS A 23 1.73 17.65 12.72
C LYS A 23 0.30 18.12 13.05
N ASN A 24 -0.07 19.32 12.63
CA ASN A 24 -1.40 19.84 12.92
C ASN A 24 -2.51 19.10 12.15
N ILE A 25 -2.28 18.74 10.88
CA ILE A 25 -3.25 17.92 10.14
C ILE A 25 -3.34 16.50 10.70
N ASP A 26 -2.23 15.91 11.11
CA ASP A 26 -2.20 14.58 11.72
C ASP A 26 -2.98 14.57 13.05
N GLU A 27 -2.79 15.59 13.90
CA GLU A 27 -3.54 15.74 15.15
C GLU A 27 -5.04 15.97 14.91
N PHE A 28 -5.38 16.80 13.92
CA PHE A 28 -6.78 17.01 13.52
C PHE A 28 -7.41 15.65 13.10
N ASN A 29 -6.74 14.89 12.28
CA ASN A 29 -7.20 13.58 11.82
C ASN A 29 -7.32 12.61 13.01
N ARG A 30 -6.34 12.57 13.92
CA ARG A 30 -6.33 11.71 15.10
C ARG A 30 -7.54 11.97 16.00
N VAL A 31 -7.89 13.23 16.21
CA VAL A 31 -9.07 13.62 17.02
C VAL A 31 -10.37 13.11 16.39
N HIS A 32 -10.49 13.16 15.05
CA HIS A 32 -11.70 12.75 14.35
C HIS A 32 -11.82 11.24 14.19
N VAL A 33 -10.70 10.55 14.02
CA VAL A 33 -10.67 9.09 13.83
C VAL A 33 -10.56 8.35 15.17
N GLY A 34 -10.04 9.02 16.21
CA GLY A 34 -9.86 8.45 17.53
C GLY A 34 -8.55 7.68 17.76
N TYR A 35 -7.72 7.53 16.72
CA TYR A 35 -6.42 6.84 16.82
C TYR A 35 -5.46 7.31 15.71
N ASP A 36 -4.16 7.12 15.96
CA ASP A 36 -3.11 7.23 14.95
C ASP A 36 -2.56 5.84 14.69
N ASP A 37 -2.77 5.36 13.46
CA ASP A 37 -2.38 4.01 13.04
C ASP A 37 -1.46 4.00 11.83
N PHE A 38 -0.87 5.15 11.47
CA PHE A 38 0.09 5.20 10.38
C PHE A 38 1.32 4.34 10.71
N LYS A 39 1.56 3.31 9.90
CA LYS A 39 2.70 2.40 10.05
C LYS A 39 3.33 2.11 8.70
N PRO A 40 4.63 2.42 8.51
CA PRO A 40 5.36 1.99 7.32
C PRO A 40 5.28 0.47 7.14
N LEU A 41 5.22 0.03 5.87
CA LEU A 41 5.22 -1.36 5.48
C LEU A 41 6.10 -1.51 4.25
N ASN A 42 7.32 -1.99 4.46
CA ASN A 42 8.30 -2.08 3.40
C ASN A 42 8.82 -3.51 3.28
N TYR A 43 8.97 -3.98 2.04
CA TYR A 43 9.62 -5.25 1.71
C TYR A 43 10.72 -5.00 0.69
N PHE A 44 11.86 -5.62 0.89
CA PHE A 44 13.01 -5.49 0.02
C PHE A 44 13.37 -6.84 -0.60
N LEU A 45 13.70 -6.82 -1.89
CA LEU A 45 14.27 -7.94 -2.60
C LEU A 45 15.76 -7.73 -2.74
N ARG A 46 16.53 -8.72 -2.30
CA ARG A 46 18.00 -8.71 -2.40
C ARG A 46 18.47 -9.93 -3.15
N ASP A 47 19.57 -9.78 -3.87
CA ASP A 47 20.23 -10.89 -4.55
C ASP A 47 21.14 -11.70 -3.59
N GLU A 48 21.85 -12.68 -4.13
CA GLU A 48 22.78 -13.53 -3.40
C GLU A 48 23.96 -12.79 -2.76
N ASN A 49 24.30 -11.60 -3.29
CA ASN A 49 25.33 -10.72 -2.76
C ASN A 49 24.77 -9.69 -1.77
N ASN A 50 23.51 -9.85 -1.35
CA ASN A 50 22.77 -8.93 -0.48
C ASN A 50 22.55 -7.53 -1.08
N LEU A 51 22.69 -7.37 -2.40
CA LEU A 51 22.41 -6.11 -3.09
C LEU A 51 20.91 -5.91 -3.24
N LEU A 52 20.44 -4.67 -3.03
CA LEU A 52 19.04 -4.32 -3.19
C LEU A 52 18.69 -4.28 -4.68
N VAL A 53 17.78 -5.16 -5.12
CA VAL A 53 17.37 -5.32 -6.52
C VAL A 53 15.88 -5.03 -6.77
N GLY A 54 15.15 -4.69 -5.72
CA GLY A 54 13.75 -4.30 -5.81
C GLY A 54 13.09 -4.18 -4.46
N GLY A 55 11.81 -3.78 -4.45
CA GLY A 55 11.06 -3.67 -3.20
C GLY A 55 9.65 -3.10 -3.37
N LEU A 56 8.93 -3.16 -2.28
CA LEU A 56 7.63 -2.57 -2.05
C LEU A 56 7.78 -1.54 -0.94
N LEU A 57 7.44 -0.28 -1.21
CA LEU A 57 7.30 0.79 -0.22
C LEU A 57 5.82 1.11 -0.07
N ALA A 58 5.29 0.93 1.12
CA ALA A 58 3.89 1.08 1.43
C ALA A 58 3.71 1.58 2.87
N ALA A 59 2.47 1.88 3.22
CA ALA A 59 2.06 2.18 4.59
C ALA A 59 0.65 1.65 4.84
N THR A 60 0.36 1.35 6.10
CA THR A 60 -1.00 1.09 6.56
C THR A 60 -1.48 2.23 7.43
N TYR A 61 -2.73 2.69 7.21
CA TYR A 61 -3.42 3.70 7.99
C TYR A 61 -4.93 3.63 7.71
N LEU A 62 -5.75 4.03 8.64
CA LEU A 62 -7.23 4.07 8.49
C LEU A 62 -7.79 2.77 7.89
N GLN A 63 -7.27 1.62 8.32
CA GLN A 63 -7.64 0.28 7.85
C GLN A 63 -7.43 0.07 6.34
N CYS A 64 -6.50 0.78 5.73
CA CYS A 64 -6.11 0.56 4.34
C CYS A 64 -4.60 0.33 4.19
N LEU A 65 -4.22 -0.30 3.09
CA LEU A 65 -2.85 -0.40 2.60
C LEU A 65 -2.69 0.59 1.43
N PHE A 66 -1.82 1.56 1.59
CA PHE A 66 -1.37 2.42 0.48
C PHE A 66 -0.04 1.90 -0.07
N VAL A 67 -0.04 1.45 -1.30
CA VAL A 67 1.18 1.05 -2.01
C VAL A 67 1.73 2.27 -2.74
N LYS A 68 2.85 2.80 -2.24
CA LYS A 68 3.49 3.99 -2.79
C LYS A 68 4.40 3.65 -3.97
N ILE A 69 5.22 2.60 -3.84
CA ILE A 69 6.19 2.16 -4.86
C ILE A 69 6.28 0.64 -4.85
N LEU A 70 6.20 0.04 -6.04
CA LEU A 70 6.62 -1.33 -6.30
C LEU A 70 7.58 -1.30 -7.48
N TRP A 71 8.84 -1.65 -7.23
CA TRP A 71 9.88 -1.56 -8.24
C TRP A 71 10.82 -2.77 -8.20
N LEU A 72 11.27 -3.18 -9.39
CA LEU A 72 12.26 -4.22 -9.58
C LEU A 72 13.25 -3.80 -10.68
N GLU A 73 14.52 -4.12 -10.50
CA GLU A 73 15.47 -4.08 -11.59
C GLU A 73 14.97 -4.92 -12.78
N GLU A 74 15.25 -4.47 -14.00
CA GLU A 74 14.72 -5.05 -15.23
C GLU A 74 14.98 -6.56 -15.35
N LYS A 75 16.18 -7.00 -15.04
CA LYS A 75 16.57 -8.42 -15.11
C LYS A 75 15.77 -9.35 -14.18
N TYR A 76 15.08 -8.81 -13.15
CA TYR A 76 14.25 -9.59 -12.22
C TYR A 76 12.74 -9.46 -12.50
N ARG A 77 12.35 -8.69 -13.53
CA ARG A 77 10.95 -8.57 -13.95
C ARG A 77 10.47 -9.86 -14.62
N ASN A 78 9.16 -10.02 -14.71
CA ASN A 78 8.46 -11.15 -15.34
C ASN A 78 8.80 -12.54 -14.75
N GLN A 79 9.40 -12.58 -13.55
CA GLN A 79 9.74 -13.80 -12.81
C GLN A 79 8.87 -14.00 -11.55
N GLY A 80 7.77 -13.25 -11.42
CA GLY A 80 6.84 -13.35 -10.30
C GLY A 80 7.27 -12.60 -9.03
N TYR A 81 8.42 -11.97 -8.96
CA TYR A 81 8.88 -11.27 -7.75
C TYR A 81 7.99 -10.07 -7.38
N GLY A 82 7.49 -9.31 -8.36
CA GLY A 82 6.55 -8.22 -8.11
C GLY A 82 5.27 -8.71 -7.43
N GLN A 83 4.71 -9.80 -7.90
CA GLN A 83 3.55 -10.44 -7.28
C GLN A 83 3.87 -10.94 -5.85
N LYS A 84 5.04 -11.54 -5.62
CA LYS A 84 5.45 -12.02 -4.30
C LYS A 84 5.58 -10.85 -3.31
N LEU A 85 6.19 -9.74 -3.71
CA LEU A 85 6.32 -8.52 -2.90
C LEU A 85 4.95 -7.93 -2.55
N LEU A 86 4.09 -7.74 -3.56
CA LEU A 86 2.75 -7.18 -3.35
C LEU A 86 1.91 -8.09 -2.44
N SER A 87 1.91 -9.39 -2.69
CA SER A 87 1.18 -10.36 -1.87
C SER A 87 1.71 -10.44 -0.43
N ALA A 88 3.00 -10.22 -0.21
CA ALA A 88 3.57 -10.14 1.14
C ALA A 88 3.05 -8.90 1.86
N GLY A 89 3.02 -7.74 1.18
CA GLY A 89 2.44 -6.51 1.70
C GLY A 89 0.95 -6.64 2.02
N GLU A 90 0.16 -7.24 1.11
CA GLU A 90 -1.27 -7.48 1.31
C GLU A 90 -1.53 -8.39 2.54
N ARG A 91 -0.78 -9.48 2.69
CA ARG A 91 -0.90 -10.38 3.86
C ARG A 91 -0.59 -9.66 5.17
N GLU A 92 0.45 -8.85 5.20
CA GLU A 92 0.80 -8.07 6.39
C GLU A 92 -0.27 -7.01 6.69
N ALA A 93 -0.79 -6.34 5.66
CA ALA A 93 -1.88 -5.38 5.80
C ALA A 93 -3.16 -6.02 6.38
N ILE A 94 -3.51 -7.23 5.92
CA ILE A 94 -4.63 -8.01 6.48
C ILE A 94 -4.43 -8.28 7.96
N LYS A 95 -3.22 -8.68 8.38
CA LYS A 95 -2.89 -8.89 9.80
C LYS A 95 -3.04 -7.62 10.63
N ARG A 96 -2.76 -6.45 10.04
CA ARG A 96 -2.97 -5.13 10.65
C ARG A 96 -4.41 -4.64 10.60
N GLY A 97 -5.35 -5.45 10.08
CA GLY A 97 -6.78 -5.13 10.02
C GLY A 97 -7.19 -4.26 8.82
N CYS A 98 -6.34 -4.15 7.80
CA CYS A 98 -6.69 -3.42 6.58
C CYS A 98 -7.79 -4.15 5.81
N LYS A 99 -8.76 -3.38 5.33
CA LYS A 99 -9.92 -3.88 4.58
C LYS A 99 -9.69 -3.84 3.07
N PHE A 100 -8.88 -2.91 2.61
CA PHE A 100 -8.57 -2.74 1.19
C PHE A 100 -7.14 -2.22 1.00
N ALA A 101 -6.62 -2.43 -0.22
CA ALA A 101 -5.39 -1.81 -0.71
C ALA A 101 -5.73 -0.84 -1.84
N PHE A 102 -4.96 0.22 -1.97
CA PHE A 102 -5.04 1.12 -3.11
C PHE A 102 -3.67 1.63 -3.52
N LEU A 103 -3.59 2.04 -4.76
CA LEU A 103 -2.37 2.56 -5.39
C LEU A 103 -2.71 3.43 -6.60
N ASP A 104 -1.71 4.07 -7.13
CA ASP A 104 -1.79 4.69 -8.44
C ASP A 104 -0.64 4.23 -9.33
N THR A 105 -0.83 4.28 -10.64
CA THR A 105 0.15 3.90 -11.65
C THR A 105 -0.10 4.63 -12.97
N TRP A 106 0.95 4.94 -13.70
CA TRP A 106 0.85 5.51 -15.03
C TRP A 106 0.52 4.42 -16.06
N GLU A 107 -0.16 4.79 -17.18
CA GLU A 107 -0.48 3.83 -18.23
C GLU A 107 0.76 3.15 -18.82
N PHE A 108 1.90 3.84 -18.86
CA PHE A 108 3.18 3.29 -19.36
C PHE A 108 3.92 2.43 -18.33
N GLN A 109 3.47 2.37 -17.08
CA GLN A 109 4.08 1.51 -16.04
C GLN A 109 3.48 0.10 -16.09
N ALA A 110 2.59 -0.23 -15.18
CA ALA A 110 2.13 -1.60 -15.05
C ALA A 110 0.64 -1.76 -14.68
N PRO A 111 -0.32 -1.03 -15.27
CA PRO A 111 -1.73 -1.16 -14.88
C PRO A 111 -2.25 -2.59 -15.07
N LYS A 112 -1.87 -3.25 -16.16
CA LYS A 112 -2.25 -4.65 -16.45
C LYS A 112 -1.75 -5.65 -15.41
N PHE A 113 -0.62 -5.39 -14.77
CA PHE A 113 -0.09 -6.21 -13.70
C PHE A 113 -1.04 -6.21 -12.49
N TYR A 114 -1.48 -5.05 -12.06
CA TYR A 114 -2.39 -4.92 -10.92
C TYR A 114 -3.78 -5.48 -11.21
N LEU A 115 -4.31 -5.24 -12.42
CA LEU A 115 -5.59 -5.82 -12.85
C LEU A 115 -5.59 -7.35 -12.78
N LYS A 116 -4.51 -8.01 -13.21
CA LYS A 116 -4.34 -9.47 -13.11
C LYS A 116 -4.31 -9.97 -11.65
N LEU A 117 -3.95 -9.11 -10.71
CA LEU A 117 -3.89 -9.45 -9.29
C LEU A 117 -5.16 -9.07 -8.53
N GLY A 118 -6.23 -8.71 -9.26
CA GLY A 118 -7.55 -8.43 -8.70
C GLY A 118 -7.75 -7.00 -8.21
N TYR A 119 -6.90 -6.07 -8.65
CA TYR A 119 -7.17 -4.63 -8.49
C TYR A 119 -8.15 -4.16 -9.55
N GLU A 120 -8.94 -3.16 -9.21
CA GLU A 120 -9.92 -2.52 -10.09
C GLU A 120 -9.60 -1.03 -10.19
N VAL A 121 -9.73 -0.46 -11.40
CA VAL A 121 -9.61 0.98 -11.60
C VAL A 121 -10.85 1.65 -11.03
N PHE A 122 -10.66 2.61 -10.13
CA PHE A 122 -11.74 3.42 -9.57
C PHE A 122 -11.64 4.90 -9.94
N GLY A 123 -10.54 5.31 -10.57
CA GLY A 123 -10.34 6.67 -11.04
C GLY A 123 -9.24 6.74 -12.10
N GLU A 124 -9.36 7.74 -12.98
CA GLU A 124 -8.39 8.05 -14.01
C GLU A 124 -8.23 9.56 -14.09
N LEU A 125 -6.99 10.00 -14.24
CA LEU A 125 -6.64 11.37 -14.62
C LEU A 125 -5.94 11.32 -15.97
N THR A 126 -6.48 12.07 -16.92
CA THR A 126 -5.97 12.20 -18.30
C THR A 126 -5.18 13.49 -18.46
N ASP A 127 -4.66 13.68 -19.66
CA ASP A 127 -4.08 14.95 -20.12
C ASP A 127 -2.86 15.45 -19.32
N PHE A 128 -2.11 14.53 -18.71
CA PHE A 128 -0.77 14.86 -18.23
C PHE A 128 0.17 15.16 -19.41
N ALA A 129 1.37 15.66 -19.10
CA ALA A 129 2.38 15.94 -20.10
C ALA A 129 2.51 14.79 -21.11
N ASN A 130 2.55 15.13 -22.40
CA ASN A 130 2.56 14.19 -23.54
C ASN A 130 1.32 13.28 -23.67
N GLY A 131 0.19 13.67 -23.08
CA GLY A 131 -1.07 12.93 -23.16
C GLY A 131 -1.12 11.67 -22.29
N HIS A 132 -0.26 11.57 -21.27
CA HIS A 132 -0.26 10.42 -20.37
C HIS A 132 -1.45 10.39 -19.43
N SER A 133 -1.88 9.19 -19.05
CA SER A 133 -2.94 8.96 -18.06
C SER A 133 -2.39 8.30 -16.79
N ARG A 134 -3.00 8.62 -15.65
CA ARG A 134 -2.70 8.02 -14.36
C ARG A 134 -3.94 7.33 -13.82
N TYR A 135 -3.82 6.05 -13.51
CA TYR A 135 -4.88 5.22 -12.99
C TYR A 135 -4.77 5.07 -11.49
N TYR A 136 -5.92 5.14 -10.82
CA TYR A 136 -6.06 4.85 -9.39
C TYR A 136 -6.78 3.51 -9.24
N LEU A 137 -6.15 2.58 -8.54
CA LEU A 137 -6.63 1.22 -8.42
C LEU A 137 -6.83 0.84 -6.95
N LYS A 138 -7.84 0.01 -6.71
CA LYS A 138 -8.13 -0.55 -5.38
C LYS A 138 -8.36 -2.04 -5.47
N LYS A 139 -8.18 -2.73 -4.33
CA LYS A 139 -8.49 -4.14 -4.15
C LYS A 139 -9.02 -4.37 -2.76
N ASN A 140 -10.15 -5.03 -2.61
CA ASN A 140 -10.63 -5.47 -1.30
C ASN A 140 -9.73 -6.58 -0.77
N LEU A 141 -9.24 -6.39 0.46
CA LEU A 141 -8.45 -7.36 1.18
C LEU A 141 -9.37 -8.17 2.08
N GLN A 142 -9.50 -9.46 1.83
CA GLN A 142 -10.29 -10.36 2.67
C GLN A 142 -9.37 -11.39 3.30
N TRP A 143 -9.55 -11.63 4.58
CA TRP A 143 -9.01 -12.81 5.22
C TRP A 143 -9.72 -14.03 4.63
N LYS A 144 -9.08 -14.74 3.70
CA LYS A 144 -9.53 -16.08 3.34
C LYS A 144 -9.17 -16.97 4.51
N ALA A 145 -10.15 -17.24 5.39
CA ALA A 145 -10.04 -18.32 6.34
C ALA A 145 -9.66 -19.57 5.52
N GLN A 146 -8.51 -20.18 5.82
CA GLN A 146 -8.21 -21.48 5.23
C GLN A 146 -9.33 -22.42 5.64
N PRO A 147 -9.92 -23.19 4.72
CA PRO A 147 -10.87 -24.21 5.12
C PRO A 147 -10.16 -25.11 6.13
N ASN A 148 -10.69 -25.17 7.36
CA ASN A 148 -10.26 -26.11 8.37
C ASN A 148 -10.26 -27.49 7.71
N LYS A 149 -9.09 -28.07 7.47
CA LYS A 149 -8.96 -29.50 7.33
C LYS A 149 -9.34 -30.04 8.72
N SER A 150 -10.63 -30.31 8.91
CA SER A 150 -11.08 -31.13 10.01
C SER A 150 -10.30 -32.44 9.90
N LEU A 151 -9.39 -32.66 10.84
CA LEU A 151 -8.82 -33.95 11.11
C LEU A 151 -10.01 -34.84 11.53
N ASP A 152 -10.49 -35.63 10.57
CA ASP A 152 -11.46 -36.71 10.82
C ASP A 152 -10.74 -37.80 11.60
N VAL A 153 -10.64 -37.62 12.91
CA VAL A 153 -10.16 -38.65 13.83
C VAL A 153 -11.31 -39.61 14.04
N ARG A 154 -11.52 -40.53 13.10
CA ARG A 154 -12.35 -41.70 13.35
C ARG A 154 -11.64 -42.57 14.40
N ALA A 155 -12.11 -42.42 15.62
CA ALA A 155 -11.80 -43.33 16.69
C ALA A 155 -12.20 -44.77 16.25
N LYS A 156 -11.20 -45.64 16.03
CA LYS A 156 -11.44 -47.10 15.98
C LYS A 156 -11.82 -47.53 17.38
N GLN A 157 -13.09 -47.93 17.57
CA GLN A 157 -13.48 -48.68 18.73
C GLN A 157 -12.87 -50.10 18.63
N PRO A 158 -12.33 -50.67 19.73
CA PRO A 158 -11.90 -52.05 19.73
C PRO A 158 -13.14 -52.93 19.89
N LEU A 159 -13.23 -53.92 19.00
CA LEU A 159 -14.18 -55.05 19.14
C LEU A 159 -13.73 -55.91 20.31
N SER A 160 -14.63 -56.13 21.26
CA SER A 160 -14.61 -57.16 22.30
C SER A 160 -14.85 -58.52 21.71
#